data_d256b42be40a841a9f4dbc2bec440e2d
#
_entry.id   d256b42be40a841a9f4dbc2bec440e2d
#
_cell.length_a   1.000
_cell.length_b   1.000
_cell.length_c   1.000
_cell.angle_alpha   90.00
_cell.angle_beta   90.00
_cell.angle_gamma   90.00
#
_symmetry.space_group_name_H-M   'P 1'
#
loop_
_entity.id
_entity.type
_entity.pdbx_description
1 polymer ?
#
loop_
_entity_poly.entity_id
_entity_poly.type
_entity_poly.pdbx_seq_one_letter_code
_entity_poly.pdbx_strand_id
1 'polypeptide(L)'
;MKAYDEIWGLAEDNFGIITSAQAKKLGVSRQNIKKMEKSGRLMRLSHGVYQVKHHVPTVNDVYATGVAMAGSKSYLRGASVVALLNLAPTDPAYVYVGAANRVRRTFPEGYVVKDMAKATTTFYEGIRCQTLVDALRDARLEGVIEGDRIYAAALKANEKGLLTDEECSQFKD
;
A
#
# COMPACT_ATOMS: atom_id res chain seq x y z
N MET A 1 18.90 -4.61 -22.74
CA MET A 1 17.82 -5.58 -22.71
C MET A 1 17.77 -6.29 -21.37
N LYS A 2 18.82 -7.02 -20.98
CA LYS A 2 18.85 -7.80 -19.74
C LYS A 2 18.40 -7.05 -18.48
N ALA A 3 18.89 -5.82 -18.26
CA ALA A 3 18.53 -5.02 -17.07
C ALA A 3 17.04 -4.62 -17.03
N TYR A 4 16.40 -4.44 -18.16
CA TYR A 4 14.97 -4.15 -18.21
C TYR A 4 14.13 -5.41 -17.93
N ASP A 5 14.56 -6.55 -18.44
CA ASP A 5 13.87 -7.82 -18.22
C ASP A 5 13.93 -8.23 -16.74
N GLU A 6 15.06 -7.95 -16.06
CA GLU A 6 15.20 -8.16 -14.61
C GLU A 6 14.27 -7.23 -13.80
N ILE A 7 14.18 -5.95 -14.20
CA ILE A 7 13.23 -5.00 -13.60
C ILE A 7 11.79 -5.45 -13.84
N TRP A 8 11.48 -5.84 -15.07
CA TRP A 8 10.15 -6.30 -15.45
C TRP A 8 9.71 -7.50 -14.59
N GLY A 9 10.55 -8.52 -14.47
CA GLY A 9 10.25 -9.72 -13.69
C GLY A 9 9.93 -9.42 -12.22
N LEU A 10 10.66 -8.47 -11.60
CA LEU A 10 10.36 -8.06 -10.23
C LEU A 10 9.12 -7.17 -10.13
N ALA A 11 8.92 -6.29 -11.10
CA ALA A 11 7.80 -5.35 -11.11
C ALA A 11 6.46 -6.04 -11.41
N GLU A 12 6.44 -7.08 -12.24
CA GLU A 12 5.24 -7.84 -12.59
C GLU A 12 4.52 -8.37 -11.36
N ASP A 13 5.27 -8.89 -10.39
CA ASP A 13 4.74 -9.38 -9.12
C ASP A 13 4.45 -8.26 -8.09
N ASN A 14 4.69 -7.00 -8.46
CA ASN A 14 4.58 -5.85 -7.57
C ASN A 14 3.85 -4.66 -8.21
N PHE A 15 2.69 -4.90 -8.81
CA PHE A 15 1.84 -3.86 -9.43
C PHE A 15 2.57 -3.02 -10.49
N GLY A 16 3.53 -3.62 -11.18
CA GLY A 16 4.39 -2.92 -12.12
C GLY A 16 5.39 -1.95 -11.48
N ILE A 17 5.49 -1.93 -10.16
CA ILE A 17 6.29 -0.95 -9.40
C ILE A 17 7.69 -1.49 -9.14
N ILE A 18 8.68 -0.65 -9.36
CA ILE A 18 10.09 -0.85 -9.01
C ILE A 18 10.64 0.38 -8.31
N THR A 19 11.33 0.20 -7.20
CA THR A 19 12.04 1.27 -6.51
C THR A 19 13.51 1.31 -6.93
N SER A 20 14.14 2.49 -6.80
CA SER A 20 15.58 2.63 -7.03
C SER A 20 16.41 1.68 -6.15
N ALA A 21 15.95 1.40 -4.92
CA ALA A 21 16.63 0.47 -4.02
C ALA A 21 16.55 -0.98 -4.53
N GLN A 22 15.39 -1.41 -5.04
CA GLN A 22 15.22 -2.73 -5.64
C GLN A 22 16.04 -2.86 -6.92
N ALA A 23 16.00 -1.86 -7.80
CA ALA A 23 16.81 -1.84 -9.02
C ALA A 23 18.32 -1.93 -8.71
N LYS A 24 18.80 -1.23 -7.68
CA LYS A 24 20.19 -1.32 -7.23
C LYS A 24 20.55 -2.74 -6.76
N LYS A 25 19.66 -3.44 -6.07
CA LYS A 25 19.88 -4.84 -5.66
C LYS A 25 19.98 -5.78 -6.86
N LEU A 26 19.31 -5.47 -7.97
CA LEU A 26 19.44 -6.19 -9.25
C LEU A 26 20.68 -5.79 -10.04
N GLY A 27 21.53 -4.91 -9.51
CA GLY A 27 22.73 -4.41 -10.20
C GLY A 27 22.41 -3.36 -11.28
N VAL A 28 21.20 -2.83 -11.33
CA VAL A 28 20.82 -1.80 -12.31
C VAL A 28 21.28 -0.43 -11.84
N SER A 29 22.11 0.23 -12.62
CA SER A 29 22.67 1.54 -12.30
C SER A 29 21.60 2.65 -12.40
N ARG A 30 21.81 3.73 -11.63
CA ARG A 30 20.96 4.93 -11.71
C ARG A 30 20.92 5.51 -13.14
N GLN A 31 22.01 5.42 -13.89
CA GLN A 31 22.06 5.88 -15.29
C GLN A 31 21.16 5.04 -16.19
N ASN A 32 21.11 3.73 -15.98
CA ASN A 32 20.22 2.85 -16.74
C ASN A 32 18.75 3.12 -16.43
N ILE A 33 18.39 3.38 -15.17
CA ILE A 33 17.04 3.82 -14.78
C ILE A 33 16.66 5.11 -15.53
N LYS A 34 17.55 6.12 -15.53
CA LYS A 34 17.30 7.38 -16.26
C LYS A 34 17.14 7.17 -17.78
N LYS A 35 17.91 6.26 -18.38
CA LYS A 35 17.75 5.90 -19.80
C LYS A 35 16.40 5.25 -20.06
N MET A 36 15.94 4.36 -19.19
CA MET A 36 14.64 3.70 -19.29
C MET A 36 13.48 4.68 -19.11
N GLU A 37 13.63 5.64 -18.20
CA GLU A 37 12.66 6.74 -17.99
C GLU A 37 12.58 7.62 -19.25
N LYS A 38 13.73 8.05 -19.79
CA LYS A 38 13.77 8.86 -21.03
C LYS A 38 13.21 8.13 -22.26
N SER A 39 13.41 6.83 -22.35
CA SER A 39 12.86 6.01 -23.45
C SER A 39 11.40 5.64 -23.25
N GLY A 40 10.76 6.06 -22.14
CA GLY A 40 9.38 5.75 -21.82
C GLY A 40 9.13 4.31 -21.38
N ARG A 41 10.18 3.51 -21.13
CA ARG A 41 10.04 2.15 -20.57
C ARG A 41 9.64 2.13 -19.10
N LEU A 42 10.09 3.15 -18.36
CA LEU A 42 9.71 3.41 -16.97
C LEU A 42 9.00 4.77 -16.89
N MET A 43 7.90 4.80 -16.18
CA MET A 43 7.22 6.02 -15.79
C MET A 43 7.58 6.33 -14.34
N ARG A 44 8.03 7.54 -14.07
CA ARG A 44 8.33 7.96 -12.71
C ARG A 44 7.05 8.34 -11.97
N LEU A 45 6.76 7.65 -10.87
CA LEU A 45 5.61 7.94 -10.01
C LEU A 45 5.97 8.96 -8.92
N SER A 46 7.15 8.83 -8.35
CA SER A 46 7.72 9.77 -7.38
C SER A 46 9.24 9.62 -7.31
N HIS A 47 9.88 10.31 -6.38
CA HIS A 47 11.33 10.17 -6.20
C HIS A 47 11.72 8.72 -5.85
N GLY A 48 12.45 8.09 -6.76
CA GLY A 48 12.95 6.72 -6.59
C GLY A 48 11.88 5.62 -6.73
N VAL A 49 10.70 5.95 -7.25
CA VAL A 49 9.62 5.00 -7.49
C VAL A 49 9.16 5.11 -8.93
N TYR A 50 9.17 3.99 -9.63
CA TYR A 50 8.86 3.90 -11.05
C TYR A 50 7.86 2.79 -11.32
N GLN A 51 7.13 2.90 -12.42
CA GLN A 51 6.25 1.87 -12.93
C GLN A 51 6.65 1.49 -14.34
N VAL A 52 6.61 0.20 -14.65
CA VAL A 52 6.88 -0.29 -16.00
C VAL A 52 5.76 0.09 -16.95
N LYS A 53 6.10 0.49 -18.18
CA LYS A 53 5.15 1.04 -19.16
C LYS A 53 3.99 0.10 -19.50
N HIS A 54 4.25 -1.20 -19.56
CA HIS A 54 3.28 -2.19 -19.99
C HIS A 54 2.53 -2.87 -18.84
N HIS A 55 2.59 -2.29 -17.64
CA HIS A 55 1.77 -2.73 -16.53
C HIS A 55 0.29 -2.55 -16.87
N VAL A 56 -0.50 -3.59 -16.64
CA VAL A 56 -1.95 -3.53 -16.75
C VAL A 56 -2.51 -2.97 -15.44
N PRO A 57 -3.13 -1.78 -15.45
CA PRO A 57 -3.63 -1.16 -14.23
C PRO A 57 -4.65 -2.04 -13.50
N THR A 58 -4.55 -2.05 -12.18
CA THR A 58 -5.50 -2.70 -11.28
C THR A 58 -6.10 -1.70 -10.30
N VAL A 59 -7.22 -2.04 -9.70
CA VAL A 59 -7.86 -1.20 -8.66
C VAL A 59 -6.98 -1.02 -7.41
N ASN A 60 -6.01 -1.92 -7.22
CA ASN A 60 -5.11 -1.92 -6.05
C ASN A 60 -3.82 -1.13 -6.27
N ASP A 61 -3.55 -0.67 -7.49
CA ASP A 61 -2.32 0.07 -7.81
C ASP A 61 -2.15 1.32 -6.94
N VAL A 62 -3.24 2.01 -6.64
CA VAL A 62 -3.22 3.23 -5.82
C VAL A 62 -2.69 2.96 -4.42
N TYR A 63 -3.03 1.83 -3.81
CA TYR A 63 -2.56 1.41 -2.50
C TYR A 63 -1.09 0.99 -2.53
N ALA A 64 -0.73 0.15 -3.50
CA ALA A 64 0.66 -0.29 -3.69
C ALA A 64 1.60 0.89 -3.96
N THR A 65 1.16 1.86 -4.77
CA THR A 65 1.91 3.10 -5.05
C THR A 65 2.14 3.91 -3.79
N GLY A 66 1.13 4.12 -2.96
CA GLY A 66 1.24 4.85 -1.70
C GLY A 66 2.27 4.23 -0.75
N VAL A 67 2.21 2.92 -0.58
CA VAL A 67 3.18 2.18 0.25
C VAL A 67 4.60 2.27 -0.31
N ALA A 68 4.77 2.11 -1.62
CA ALA A 68 6.07 2.20 -2.27
C ALA A 68 6.70 3.60 -2.15
N MET A 69 5.90 4.66 -2.31
CA MET A 69 6.37 6.04 -2.15
C MET A 69 6.83 6.35 -0.73
N ALA A 70 6.19 5.78 0.29
CA ALA A 70 6.51 6.03 1.69
C ALA A 70 7.77 5.28 2.17
N GLY A 71 8.19 4.22 1.48
CA GLY A 71 9.44 3.51 1.73
C GLY A 71 9.27 2.02 2.05
N SER A 72 10.38 1.31 2.17
CA SER A 72 10.42 -0.17 2.25
C SER A 72 9.75 -0.78 3.48
N LYS A 73 9.63 -0.05 4.57
CA LYS A 73 8.98 -0.50 5.82
C LYS A 73 7.59 0.12 6.02
N SER A 74 7.09 0.80 5.02
CA SER A 74 5.76 1.42 5.05
C SER A 74 4.67 0.39 4.79
N TYR A 75 3.48 0.71 5.19
CA TYR A 75 2.33 -0.17 5.13
C TYR A 75 1.03 0.61 4.96
N LEU A 76 0.05 0.00 4.34
CA LEU A 76 -1.31 0.51 4.26
C LEU A 76 -1.96 0.42 5.65
N ARG A 77 -2.74 1.42 6.04
CA ARG A 77 -3.33 1.48 7.38
C ARG A 77 -4.80 1.94 7.38
N GLY A 78 -5.44 1.71 8.51
CA GLY A 78 -6.77 2.24 8.81
C GLY A 78 -7.82 1.93 7.76
N ALA A 79 -8.59 2.93 7.38
CA ALA A 79 -9.67 2.82 6.41
C ALA A 79 -9.24 2.29 5.05
N SER A 80 -7.97 2.49 4.65
CA SER A 80 -7.46 1.98 3.39
C SER A 80 -7.30 0.46 3.36
N VAL A 81 -7.02 -0.18 4.50
CA VAL A 81 -7.03 -1.65 4.60
C VAL A 81 -8.45 -2.20 4.47
N VAL A 82 -9.41 -1.53 5.11
CA VAL A 82 -10.84 -1.90 5.03
C VAL A 82 -11.34 -1.79 3.59
N ALA A 83 -10.94 -0.73 2.89
CA ALA A 83 -11.30 -0.51 1.48
C ALA A 83 -10.63 -1.54 0.56
N LEU A 84 -9.32 -1.81 0.73
CA LEU A 84 -8.58 -2.83 -0.03
C LEU A 84 -9.28 -4.19 0.04
N LEU A 85 -9.75 -4.57 1.23
CA LEU A 85 -10.42 -5.87 1.47
C LEU A 85 -11.92 -5.84 1.16
N ASN A 86 -12.45 -4.70 0.72
CA ASN A 86 -13.86 -4.52 0.40
C ASN A 86 -14.80 -4.99 1.52
N LEU A 87 -14.48 -4.60 2.76
CA LEU A 87 -15.21 -5.04 3.96
C LEU A 87 -16.40 -4.16 4.33
N ALA A 88 -16.34 -2.89 3.95
CA ALA A 88 -17.46 -1.96 4.11
C ALA A 88 -17.57 -1.09 2.86
N PRO A 89 -18.74 -0.50 2.58
CA PRO A 89 -18.88 0.51 1.54
C PRO A 89 -18.18 1.79 2.00
N THR A 90 -16.87 1.76 1.96
CA THR A 90 -15.99 2.88 2.25
C THR A 90 -15.32 3.29 0.96
N ASP A 91 -15.46 4.56 0.63
CA ASP A 91 -14.67 5.21 -0.39
C ASP A 91 -13.87 6.30 0.32
N PRO A 92 -12.78 5.93 1.00
CA PRO A 92 -11.98 6.91 1.70
C PRO A 92 -11.42 7.89 0.68
N ALA A 93 -11.63 9.18 0.89
CA ALA A 93 -11.13 10.25 0.03
C ALA A 93 -9.59 10.22 -0.10
N TYR A 94 -8.93 9.48 0.80
CA TYR A 94 -7.49 9.39 0.87
C TYR A 94 -7.01 7.95 1.04
N VAL A 95 -5.80 7.69 0.53
CA VAL A 95 -5.03 6.48 0.83
C VAL A 95 -4.18 6.74 2.07
N TYR A 96 -4.42 5.99 3.13
CA TYR A 96 -3.73 6.12 4.41
C TYR A 96 -2.55 5.17 4.51
N VAL A 97 -1.37 5.71 4.72
CA VAL A 97 -0.10 4.97 4.79
C VAL A 97 0.60 5.27 6.11
N GLY A 98 1.10 4.23 6.75
CA GLY A 98 1.99 4.32 7.90
C GLY A 98 3.44 4.16 7.46
N ALA A 99 4.31 5.05 7.91
CA ALA A 99 5.74 4.97 7.67
C ALA A 99 6.49 4.70 8.98
N ALA A 100 7.36 3.68 9.00
CA ALA A 100 8.15 3.34 10.18
C ALA A 100 9.26 4.37 10.49
N ASN A 101 9.62 5.19 9.50
CA ASN A 101 10.61 6.24 9.62
C ASN A 101 9.99 7.56 9.14
N ARG A 102 10.47 8.66 9.71
CA ARG A 102 10.04 10.00 9.32
C ARG A 102 10.21 10.22 7.81
N VAL A 103 9.09 10.48 7.14
CA VAL A 103 9.07 10.80 5.72
C VAL A 103 9.03 12.32 5.55
N ARG A 104 10.09 12.87 4.95
CA ARG A 104 10.23 14.32 4.71
C ARG A 104 9.77 14.74 3.31
N ARG A 105 9.16 13.83 2.56
CA ARG A 105 8.73 14.05 1.17
C ARG A 105 7.33 14.62 1.13
N THR A 106 7.05 15.40 0.10
CA THR A 106 5.69 15.76 -0.29
C THR A 106 5.09 14.61 -1.09
N PHE A 107 3.87 14.22 -0.75
CA PHE A 107 3.10 13.22 -1.47
C PHE A 107 2.11 13.89 -2.42
N PRO A 108 1.74 13.23 -3.53
CA PRO A 108 0.65 13.68 -4.36
C PRO A 108 -0.65 13.80 -3.56
N GLU A 109 -1.57 14.62 -4.05
CA GLU A 109 -2.92 14.70 -3.50
C GLU A 109 -3.57 13.31 -3.45
N GLY A 110 -4.35 13.05 -2.42
CA GLY A 110 -4.99 11.76 -2.20
C GLY A 110 -4.22 10.78 -1.31
N TYR A 111 -3.01 11.12 -0.88
CA TYR A 111 -2.24 10.29 0.06
C TYR A 111 -2.02 11.00 1.39
N VAL A 112 -2.32 10.30 2.47
CA VAL A 112 -2.05 10.73 3.85
C VAL A 112 -1.02 9.79 4.47
N VAL A 113 0.19 10.28 4.67
CA VAL A 113 1.28 9.50 5.25
C VAL A 113 1.58 10.00 6.66
N LYS A 114 1.52 9.09 7.62
CA LYS A 114 1.87 9.38 9.02
C LYS A 114 3.13 8.65 9.42
N ASP A 115 4.02 9.35 10.12
CA ASP A 115 5.11 8.72 10.85
C ASP A 115 4.50 7.94 12.02
N MET A 116 4.65 6.63 12.01
CA MET A 116 4.07 5.77 13.03
C MET A 116 5.16 4.92 13.67
N ALA A 117 5.08 4.81 14.98
CA ALA A 117 5.85 3.83 15.71
C ALA A 117 5.50 2.41 15.24
N LYS A 118 6.25 1.42 15.66
CA LYS A 118 6.08 0.01 15.27
C LYS A 118 4.61 -0.40 15.22
N ALA A 119 4.17 -0.84 14.06
CA ALA A 119 2.89 -1.49 13.87
C ALA A 119 3.11 -2.97 13.56
N THR A 120 2.17 -3.81 13.97
CA THR A 120 2.10 -5.19 13.49
C THR A 120 1.60 -5.17 12.04
N THR A 121 2.38 -5.75 11.15
CA THR A 121 2.08 -5.76 9.73
C THR A 121 1.93 -7.16 9.19
N THR A 122 1.12 -7.29 8.15
CA THR A 122 0.90 -8.49 7.37
C THR A 122 0.79 -8.12 5.89
N PHE A 123 0.43 -9.07 5.04
CA PHE A 123 0.19 -8.82 3.62
C PHE A 123 -1.25 -9.18 3.27
N TYR A 124 -1.94 -8.26 2.62
CA TYR A 124 -3.22 -8.50 1.97
C TYR A 124 -3.10 -8.11 0.50
N GLU A 125 -3.58 -8.95 -0.39
CA GLU A 125 -3.54 -8.73 -1.85
C GLU A 125 -2.13 -8.35 -2.37
N GLY A 126 -1.08 -8.90 -1.75
CA GLY A 126 0.31 -8.61 -2.10
C GLY A 126 0.85 -7.26 -1.59
N ILE A 127 0.07 -6.52 -0.82
CA ILE A 127 0.44 -5.22 -0.25
C ILE A 127 0.71 -5.37 1.24
N ARG A 128 1.80 -4.77 1.72
CA ARG A 128 2.06 -4.71 3.16
C ARG A 128 1.02 -3.82 3.83
N CYS A 129 0.33 -4.36 4.82
CA CYS A 129 -0.75 -3.71 5.54
C CYS A 129 -0.55 -3.81 7.05
N GLN A 130 -1.12 -2.89 7.78
CA GLN A 130 -1.43 -3.06 9.18
C GLN A 130 -2.34 -4.28 9.36
N THR A 131 -2.25 -4.99 10.49
CA THR A 131 -3.21 -6.06 10.77
C THR A 131 -4.63 -5.51 10.73
N LEU A 132 -5.59 -6.33 10.32
CA LEU A 132 -6.97 -5.87 10.14
C LEU A 132 -7.59 -5.38 11.47
N VAL A 133 -7.26 -6.02 12.58
CA VAL A 133 -7.72 -5.57 13.91
C VAL A 133 -7.24 -4.15 14.20
N ASP A 134 -5.95 -3.88 13.98
CA ASP A 134 -5.39 -2.56 14.22
C ASP A 134 -5.90 -1.53 13.22
N ALA A 135 -6.11 -1.94 11.96
CA ALA A 135 -6.66 -1.08 10.92
C ALA A 135 -8.10 -0.65 11.24
N LEU A 136 -8.94 -1.54 11.73
CA LEU A 136 -10.31 -1.23 12.14
C LEU A 136 -10.33 -0.28 13.37
N ARG A 137 -9.41 -0.51 14.34
CA ARG A 137 -9.27 0.40 15.49
C ARG A 137 -8.85 1.79 15.06
N ASP A 138 -7.84 1.90 14.19
CA ASP A 138 -7.37 3.19 13.69
C ASP A 138 -8.46 3.93 12.90
N ALA A 139 -9.16 3.24 12.02
CA ALA A 139 -10.25 3.82 11.24
C ALA A 139 -11.39 4.37 12.12
N ARG A 140 -11.71 3.67 13.22
CA ARG A 140 -12.68 4.11 14.22
C ARG A 140 -12.20 5.33 15.00
N LEU A 141 -10.97 5.26 15.54
CA LEU A 141 -10.37 6.33 16.34
C LEU A 141 -10.19 7.64 15.55
N GLU A 142 -9.88 7.52 14.27
CA GLU A 142 -9.73 8.68 13.39
C GLU A 142 -11.07 9.20 12.83
N GLY A 143 -12.19 8.52 13.11
CA GLY A 143 -13.52 8.91 12.64
C GLY A 143 -13.67 8.86 11.11
N VAL A 144 -12.83 8.09 10.43
CA VAL A 144 -12.89 7.92 8.96
C VAL A 144 -14.02 6.97 8.56
N ILE A 145 -14.32 5.99 9.43
CA ILE A 145 -15.42 5.06 9.28
C ILE A 145 -16.27 5.14 10.55
N GLU A 146 -17.58 5.28 10.40
CA GLU A 146 -18.53 5.33 11.51
C GLU A 146 -18.57 3.98 12.26
N GLY A 147 -18.86 4.01 13.56
CA GLY A 147 -18.76 2.86 14.45
C GLY A 147 -19.59 1.65 14.01
N ASP A 148 -20.85 1.87 13.59
CA ASP A 148 -21.73 0.81 13.06
C ASP A 148 -21.16 0.15 11.80
N ARG A 149 -20.52 0.90 10.94
CA ARG A 149 -19.84 0.39 9.74
C ARG A 149 -18.54 -0.36 10.08
N ILE A 150 -17.84 0.03 11.14
CA ILE A 150 -16.68 -0.71 11.67
C ILE A 150 -17.12 -2.11 12.11
N TYR A 151 -18.20 -2.21 12.88
CA TYR A 151 -18.70 -3.53 13.31
C TYR A 151 -19.18 -4.37 12.11
N ALA A 152 -19.91 -3.77 11.17
CA ALA A 152 -20.32 -4.46 9.95
C ALA A 152 -19.10 -4.97 9.14
N ALA A 153 -18.04 -4.18 9.05
CA ALA A 153 -16.79 -4.59 8.41
C ALA A 153 -16.13 -5.76 9.14
N ALA A 154 -16.12 -5.73 10.49
CA ALA A 154 -15.57 -6.81 11.30
C ALA A 154 -16.37 -8.12 11.13
N LEU A 155 -17.70 -8.05 11.08
CA LEU A 155 -18.56 -9.22 10.80
C LEU A 155 -18.25 -9.82 9.43
N LYS A 156 -18.18 -8.99 8.41
CA LYS A 156 -17.84 -9.43 7.04
C LYS A 156 -16.44 -10.04 6.96
N ALA A 157 -15.48 -9.47 7.71
CA ALA A 157 -14.13 -10.01 7.80
C ALA A 157 -14.10 -11.39 8.50
N ASN A 158 -14.88 -11.56 9.55
CA ASN A 158 -15.04 -12.85 10.23
C ASN A 158 -15.67 -13.90 9.30
N GLU A 159 -16.73 -13.56 8.57
CA GLU A 159 -17.34 -14.44 7.56
C GLU A 159 -16.33 -14.89 6.47
N LYS A 160 -15.39 -14.02 6.12
CA LYS A 160 -14.29 -14.33 5.18
C LYS A 160 -13.10 -15.05 5.81
N GLY A 161 -13.12 -15.32 7.11
CA GLY A 161 -12.02 -15.95 7.84
C GLY A 161 -10.80 -15.04 8.05
N LEU A 162 -10.97 -13.74 7.92
CA LEU A 162 -9.91 -12.74 8.13
C LEU A 162 -9.79 -12.29 9.59
N LEU A 163 -10.83 -12.48 10.38
CA LEU A 163 -10.87 -12.25 11.83
C LEU A 163 -11.48 -13.46 12.53
N THR A 164 -11.01 -13.73 13.73
CA THR A 164 -11.64 -14.69 14.64
C THR A 164 -12.89 -14.08 15.28
N ASP A 165 -13.75 -14.92 15.89
CA ASP A 165 -14.94 -14.45 16.63
C ASP A 165 -14.55 -13.53 17.78
N GLU A 166 -13.45 -13.84 18.48
CA GLU A 166 -12.92 -13.03 19.57
C GLU A 166 -12.46 -11.65 19.07
N GLU A 167 -11.71 -11.60 17.96
CA GLU A 167 -11.27 -10.35 17.35
C GLU A 167 -12.45 -9.52 16.85
N CYS A 168 -13.45 -10.15 16.24
CA CYS A 168 -14.65 -9.49 15.75
C CYS A 168 -15.46 -8.89 16.91
N SER A 169 -15.57 -9.59 18.03
CA SER A 169 -16.35 -9.15 19.19
C SER A 169 -15.83 -7.86 19.84
N GLN A 170 -14.56 -7.52 19.63
CA GLN A 170 -13.94 -6.27 20.13
C GLN A 170 -14.55 -5.01 19.51
N PHE A 171 -15.23 -5.14 18.37
CA PHE A 171 -15.86 -4.03 17.63
C PHE A 171 -17.36 -3.92 17.87
N LYS A 172 -17.91 -4.82 18.65
CA LYS A 172 -19.30 -4.76 19.10
C LYS A 172 -19.41 -3.67 20.16
N ASP A 173 -20.27 -2.68 19.93
CA ASP A 173 -20.57 -1.61 20.91
C ASP A 173 -21.38 -2.12 22.09
#